data_ba73c14081ae71aaa2f71a084e8164df
#
_entry.id   ba73c14081ae71aaa2f71a084e8164df
#
_cell.length_a   1.000
_cell.length_b   1.000
_cell.length_c   1.000
_cell.angle_alpha   90.00
_cell.angle_beta   90.00
_cell.angle_gamma   90.00
#
_symmetry.space_group_name_H-M   'P 1'
#
loop_
_entity.id
_entity.type
_entity.pdbx_description
1 polymer ?
#
loop_
_entity_poly.entity_id
_entity_poly.type
_entity_poly.pdbx_seq_one_letter_code
_entity_poly.pdbx_strand_id
1 'polypeptide(L)'
;MMTPTRQLLLLAALLLGLSSCKHNATTPQDAFSIDILPKKKEYHLGDTLQISIHHPRFEGSVQQTSYQIHQQPVTTLGDKIVLENLLLGKQFLSVSVQTNDGKQDTVKKPLLILAQHTPKLLSYRILNEYPHDKEAYTQGLEFIGDTLVESTGQYKQSSIRKWNPFTEEVYQNVPLQPIYFGEGATVFRGKILQLTWRENIGFVYDQQLKVVKTFAYGKSKEGWGLCHNGTDKLYKSDGTEKIWLLHPETFAEIDSLQLCTDKSLYTYANELEFANGKIYANTFLKDGIMIINPENGAIEGVVDVRGLKDKVEKTPDVDVLNGIAYHPIRHTFFITGKNWSKIFEVVFLPND
;
A
#
# COMPACT_ATOMS: atom_id res chain seq x y z
N MET A 1 -67.64 -10.59 -41.21
CA MET A 1 -67.81 -11.53 -42.32
C MET A 1 -66.63 -12.48 -42.35
N MET A 2 -66.95 -13.75 -42.26
CA MET A 2 -66.15 -14.96 -42.58
C MET A 2 -64.93 -15.33 -41.68
N THR A 3 -65.19 -16.19 -40.77
CA THR A 3 -64.36 -17.33 -40.30
C THR A 3 -64.17 -18.34 -41.41
N PRO A 4 -63.54 -19.48 -41.22
CA PRO A 4 -62.34 -19.99 -40.54
C PRO A 4 -61.56 -20.96 -41.45
N THR A 5 -60.48 -21.56 -40.97
CA THR A 5 -60.32 -23.06 -41.06
C THR A 5 -59.10 -23.53 -40.24
N ARG A 6 -59.40 -24.57 -39.42
CA ARG A 6 -58.46 -25.41 -38.73
C ARG A 6 -57.67 -26.26 -39.73
N GLN A 7 -56.35 -26.39 -39.55
CA GLN A 7 -55.61 -27.59 -39.96
C GLN A 7 -54.80 -28.17 -38.81
N LEU A 8 -55.22 -29.36 -38.44
CA LEU A 8 -54.57 -30.26 -37.53
C LEU A 8 -53.36 -30.89 -38.24
N LEU A 9 -52.15 -30.74 -37.71
CA LEU A 9 -50.99 -31.50 -38.13
C LEU A 9 -50.43 -32.25 -36.93
N LEU A 10 -50.59 -33.59 -36.99
CA LEU A 10 -49.92 -34.53 -36.12
C LEU A 10 -48.39 -34.43 -36.34
N LEU A 11 -47.65 -34.20 -35.26
CA LEU A 11 -46.19 -34.39 -35.27
C LEU A 11 -45.86 -35.55 -34.34
N ALA A 12 -45.33 -36.62 -34.95
CA ALA A 12 -44.82 -37.79 -34.29
C ALA A 12 -43.61 -37.44 -33.42
N ALA A 13 -43.67 -37.78 -32.13
CA ALA A 13 -42.56 -37.65 -31.20
C ALA A 13 -41.51 -38.73 -31.49
N LEU A 14 -40.34 -38.30 -32.01
CA LEU A 14 -39.18 -39.15 -32.12
C LEU A 14 -38.33 -38.94 -30.84
N LEU A 15 -38.46 -39.86 -29.89
CA LEU A 15 -37.64 -39.93 -28.69
C LEU A 15 -36.20 -40.39 -29.09
N LEU A 16 -35.31 -39.42 -29.31
CA LEU A 16 -33.87 -39.68 -29.33
C LEU A 16 -33.36 -39.59 -27.88
N GLY A 17 -33.06 -40.75 -27.33
CA GLY A 17 -32.36 -40.87 -26.05
C GLY A 17 -30.97 -40.26 -26.12
N LEU A 18 -30.79 -39.04 -25.62
CA LEU A 18 -29.49 -38.48 -25.34
C LEU A 18 -28.96 -39.13 -24.07
N SER A 19 -28.13 -40.16 -24.23
CA SER A 19 -27.25 -40.64 -23.17
C SER A 19 -26.28 -39.49 -22.82
N SER A 20 -26.64 -38.68 -21.81
CA SER A 20 -25.73 -37.73 -21.19
C SER A 20 -24.68 -38.52 -20.43
N CYS A 21 -23.56 -38.81 -21.09
CA CYS A 21 -22.33 -39.11 -20.38
C CYS A 21 -22.00 -37.88 -19.54
N LYS A 22 -22.31 -37.92 -18.24
CA LYS A 22 -21.71 -37.04 -17.26
C LYS A 22 -20.19 -37.30 -17.28
N HIS A 23 -19.46 -36.61 -18.14
CA HIS A 23 -18.04 -36.35 -17.90
C HIS A 23 -18.05 -35.43 -16.68
N ASN A 24 -17.84 -35.99 -15.50
CA ASN A 24 -17.32 -35.23 -14.39
C ASN A 24 -15.91 -34.75 -14.86
N ALA A 25 -15.85 -33.57 -15.45
CA ALA A 25 -14.61 -32.87 -15.60
C ALA A 25 -14.13 -32.56 -14.19
N THR A 26 -13.28 -33.42 -13.63
CA THR A 26 -12.49 -33.11 -12.44
C THR A 26 -11.74 -31.84 -12.78
N THR A 27 -11.99 -30.77 -12.00
CA THR A 27 -11.20 -29.55 -12.13
C THR A 27 -9.75 -29.91 -11.89
N PRO A 28 -8.78 -29.31 -12.61
CA PRO A 28 -7.36 -29.60 -12.45
C PRO A 28 -6.86 -29.60 -10.99
N GLN A 29 -7.47 -28.79 -10.11
CA GLN A 29 -7.19 -28.73 -8.67
C GLN A 29 -7.37 -30.07 -7.93
N ASP A 30 -8.11 -31.04 -8.47
CA ASP A 30 -8.31 -32.35 -7.84
C ASP A 30 -7.19 -33.36 -8.15
N ALA A 31 -6.30 -33.05 -9.11
CA ALA A 31 -5.23 -33.95 -9.54
C ALA A 31 -4.04 -33.98 -8.57
N PHE A 32 -3.74 -32.85 -7.94
CA PHE A 32 -2.63 -32.68 -7.00
C PHE A 32 -3.07 -31.98 -5.72
N SER A 33 -2.41 -32.32 -4.63
CA SER A 33 -2.48 -31.53 -3.40
C SER A 33 -1.06 -31.28 -2.88
N ILE A 34 -0.89 -30.22 -2.11
CA ILE A 34 0.38 -29.90 -1.47
C ILE A 34 0.18 -29.78 0.04
N ASP A 35 1.12 -30.35 0.78
CA ASP A 35 1.27 -30.11 2.20
C ASP A 35 2.52 -29.24 2.46
N ILE A 36 2.37 -28.33 3.42
CA ILE A 36 3.42 -27.42 3.87
C ILE A 36 3.74 -27.75 5.31
N LEU A 37 5.01 -28.00 5.61
CA LEU A 37 5.49 -28.27 6.96
C LEU A 37 6.54 -27.23 7.37
N PRO A 38 6.55 -26.82 8.66
CA PRO A 38 5.55 -27.11 9.69
C PRO A 38 4.21 -26.44 9.38
N LYS A 39 3.08 -27.05 9.73
CA LYS A 39 1.75 -26.45 9.59
C LYS A 39 1.60 -25.31 10.60
N LYS A 40 1.63 -24.08 10.13
CA LYS A 40 1.47 -22.85 10.92
C LYS A 40 0.31 -22.01 10.36
N LYS A 41 -0.25 -21.14 11.23
CA LYS A 41 -1.21 -20.10 10.78
C LYS A 41 -0.48 -18.95 10.08
N GLU A 42 0.75 -18.69 10.51
CA GLU A 42 1.61 -17.63 10.05
C GLU A 42 3.06 -18.08 9.99
N TYR A 43 3.80 -17.56 9.05
CA TYR A 43 5.22 -17.79 8.84
C TYR A 43 5.95 -16.46 8.92
N HIS A 44 7.27 -16.51 9.14
CA HIS A 44 8.09 -15.31 9.19
C HIS A 44 9.16 -15.35 8.10
N LEU A 45 9.66 -14.18 7.69
CA LEU A 45 10.87 -14.15 6.88
C LEU A 45 11.99 -14.91 7.58
N GLY A 46 12.73 -15.73 6.82
CA GLY A 46 13.75 -16.64 7.34
C GLY A 46 13.22 -18.04 7.68
N ASP A 47 11.89 -18.25 7.77
CA ASP A 47 11.33 -19.60 7.95
C ASP A 47 11.64 -20.49 6.74
N THR A 48 11.85 -21.77 7.01
CA THR A 48 11.99 -22.79 5.97
C THR A 48 10.73 -23.63 5.90
N LEU A 49 10.16 -23.73 4.71
CA LEU A 49 8.99 -24.56 4.40
C LEU A 49 9.46 -25.83 3.71
N GLN A 50 8.99 -26.99 4.15
CA GLN A 50 9.09 -28.24 3.39
C GLN A 50 7.79 -28.49 2.64
N ILE A 51 7.87 -28.73 1.34
CA ILE A 51 6.73 -28.92 0.48
C ILE A 51 6.64 -30.37 0.05
N SER A 52 5.52 -31.02 0.37
CA SER A 52 5.21 -32.37 -0.10
C SER A 52 4.08 -32.32 -1.11
N ILE A 53 4.28 -32.94 -2.28
CA ILE A 53 3.30 -33.01 -3.35
C ILE A 53 2.67 -34.39 -3.32
N HIS A 54 1.35 -34.44 -3.22
CA HIS A 54 0.56 -35.66 -3.25
C HIS A 54 -0.27 -35.72 -4.53
N HIS A 55 -0.16 -36.83 -5.28
CA HIS A 55 -0.89 -37.04 -6.53
C HIS A 55 -1.61 -38.41 -6.55
N PRO A 56 -2.58 -38.67 -5.67
CA PRO A 56 -3.18 -40.00 -5.49
C PRO A 56 -3.97 -40.52 -6.71
N ARG A 57 -4.25 -39.66 -7.69
CA ARG A 57 -5.10 -40.00 -8.87
C ARG A 57 -4.35 -39.88 -10.19
N PHE A 58 -3.03 -39.71 -10.15
CA PHE A 58 -2.24 -39.51 -11.37
C PHE A 58 -1.31 -40.69 -11.59
N GLU A 59 -1.42 -41.34 -12.77
CA GLU A 59 -0.58 -42.51 -13.13
C GLU A 59 0.82 -42.10 -13.66
N GLY A 60 1.00 -40.82 -14.00
CA GLY A 60 2.26 -40.29 -14.50
C GLY A 60 3.22 -39.85 -13.38
N SER A 61 4.53 -39.93 -13.65
CA SER A 61 5.56 -39.41 -12.78
C SER A 61 5.71 -37.89 -12.94
N VAL A 62 5.97 -37.18 -11.84
CA VAL A 62 6.33 -35.76 -11.86
C VAL A 62 7.72 -35.62 -12.51
N GLN A 63 7.79 -34.85 -13.57
CA GLN A 63 9.04 -34.58 -14.32
C GLN A 63 9.71 -33.31 -13.77
N GLN A 64 8.94 -32.24 -13.53
CA GLN A 64 9.44 -30.95 -13.07
C GLN A 64 8.46 -30.30 -12.11
N THR A 65 9.00 -29.59 -11.11
CA THR A 65 8.23 -28.77 -10.18
C THR A 65 8.85 -27.38 -10.11
N SER A 66 8.01 -26.34 -10.10
CA SER A 66 8.43 -24.96 -9.87
C SER A 66 7.58 -24.30 -8.81
N TYR A 67 8.20 -23.36 -8.09
CA TYR A 67 7.58 -22.69 -6.94
C TYR A 67 7.64 -21.17 -7.12
N GLN A 68 6.55 -20.48 -6.84
CA GLN A 68 6.44 -19.03 -6.90
C GLN A 68 5.67 -18.51 -5.69
N ILE A 69 6.12 -17.36 -5.16
CA ILE A 69 5.37 -16.55 -4.19
C ILE A 69 5.27 -15.14 -4.78
N HIS A 70 4.07 -14.56 -4.77
CA HIS A 70 3.80 -13.25 -5.40
C HIS A 70 4.27 -13.21 -6.88
N GLN A 71 4.02 -14.28 -7.63
CA GLN A 71 4.45 -14.46 -9.04
C GLN A 71 5.97 -14.41 -9.27
N GLN A 72 6.77 -14.38 -8.22
CA GLN A 72 8.22 -14.42 -8.30
C GLN A 72 8.73 -15.83 -7.98
N PRO A 73 9.68 -16.36 -8.75
CA PRO A 73 10.33 -17.64 -8.45
C PRO A 73 10.99 -17.59 -7.07
N VAL A 74 10.86 -18.66 -6.30
CA VAL A 74 11.54 -18.79 -5.01
C VAL A 74 12.68 -19.80 -5.10
N THR A 75 13.75 -19.55 -4.37
CA THR A 75 14.89 -20.46 -4.29
C THR A 75 14.51 -21.69 -3.48
N THR A 76 14.81 -22.87 -4.04
CA THR A 76 14.57 -24.15 -3.40
C THR A 76 15.88 -24.89 -3.12
N LEU A 77 15.91 -25.61 -1.99
CA LEU A 77 16.94 -26.57 -1.64
C LEU A 77 16.26 -27.93 -1.50
N GLY A 78 16.18 -28.66 -2.64
CA GLY A 78 15.37 -29.87 -2.74
C GLY A 78 13.88 -29.55 -2.61
N ASP A 79 13.21 -30.15 -1.64
CA ASP A 79 11.80 -29.95 -1.30
C ASP A 79 11.57 -28.81 -0.28
N LYS A 80 12.62 -28.03 0.02
CA LYS A 80 12.56 -26.92 0.98
C LYS A 80 12.62 -25.58 0.28
N ILE A 81 11.82 -24.64 0.78
CA ILE A 81 11.80 -23.23 0.38
C ILE A 81 12.19 -22.39 1.59
N VAL A 82 13.16 -21.49 1.44
CA VAL A 82 13.45 -20.47 2.45
C VAL A 82 12.70 -19.20 2.08
N LEU A 83 11.97 -18.63 3.05
CA LEU A 83 11.19 -17.41 2.87
C LEU A 83 12.10 -16.18 2.98
N GLU A 84 12.81 -15.86 1.89
CA GLU A 84 13.75 -14.74 1.82
C GLU A 84 13.40 -13.80 0.67
N ASN A 85 13.66 -12.51 0.83
CA ASN A 85 13.46 -11.49 -0.21
C ASN A 85 12.04 -11.48 -0.78
N LEU A 86 11.03 -11.66 0.07
CA LEU A 86 9.63 -11.76 -0.31
C LEU A 86 8.83 -10.58 0.23
N LEU A 87 7.77 -10.23 -0.49
CA LEU A 87 6.73 -9.36 0.03
C LEU A 87 6.00 -10.04 1.21
N LEU A 88 5.74 -9.26 2.25
CA LEU A 88 5.01 -9.70 3.43
C LEU A 88 3.50 -9.71 3.23
N GLY A 89 2.79 -10.20 4.25
CA GLY A 89 1.35 -10.22 4.30
C GLY A 89 0.73 -11.48 3.73
N LYS A 90 -0.48 -11.34 3.21
CA LYS A 90 -1.25 -12.44 2.61
C LYS A 90 -0.70 -12.73 1.22
N GLN A 91 -0.04 -13.85 1.07
CA GLN A 91 0.57 -14.33 -0.15
C GLN A 91 -0.02 -15.67 -0.60
N PHE A 92 0.32 -16.09 -1.81
CA PHE A 92 0.02 -17.44 -2.29
C PHE A 92 1.32 -18.13 -2.73
N LEU A 93 1.58 -19.31 -2.17
CA LEU A 93 2.53 -20.23 -2.73
C LEU A 93 1.85 -20.93 -3.93
N SER A 94 2.37 -20.71 -5.12
CA SER A 94 1.98 -21.40 -6.35
C SER A 94 2.98 -22.48 -6.65
N VAL A 95 2.52 -23.74 -6.72
CA VAL A 95 3.33 -24.90 -7.07
C VAL A 95 2.85 -25.40 -8.41
N SER A 96 3.68 -25.26 -9.44
CA SER A 96 3.39 -25.80 -10.78
C SER A 96 4.14 -27.12 -10.97
N VAL A 97 3.40 -28.13 -11.39
CA VAL A 97 3.89 -29.49 -11.61
C VAL A 97 3.71 -29.82 -13.07
N GLN A 98 4.78 -30.33 -13.70
CA GLN A 98 4.75 -30.89 -15.04
C GLN A 98 5.04 -32.40 -14.97
N THR A 99 4.25 -33.18 -15.68
CA THR A 99 4.36 -34.65 -15.73
C THR A 99 5.05 -35.12 -16.97
N ASN A 100 5.52 -36.36 -16.97
CA ASN A 100 6.24 -36.97 -18.10
C ASN A 100 5.38 -37.16 -19.35
N ASP A 101 4.04 -37.13 -19.24
CA ASP A 101 3.11 -37.14 -20.37
C ASP A 101 2.75 -35.72 -20.87
N GLY A 102 3.45 -34.69 -20.39
CA GLY A 102 3.33 -33.31 -20.84
C GLY A 102 2.16 -32.51 -20.21
N LYS A 103 1.44 -33.11 -19.27
CA LYS A 103 0.39 -32.36 -18.53
C LYS A 103 1.03 -31.39 -17.52
N GLN A 104 0.43 -30.21 -17.37
CA GLN A 104 0.84 -29.21 -16.42
C GLN A 104 -0.34 -28.78 -15.55
N ASP A 105 -0.13 -28.67 -14.27
CA ASP A 105 -1.12 -28.16 -13.31
C ASP A 105 -0.45 -27.24 -12.28
N THR A 106 -1.24 -26.33 -11.68
CA THR A 106 -0.76 -25.36 -10.68
C THR A 106 -1.70 -25.32 -9.49
N VAL A 107 -1.18 -25.67 -8.32
CA VAL A 107 -1.89 -25.59 -7.05
C VAL A 107 -1.44 -24.35 -6.28
N LYS A 108 -2.40 -23.62 -5.72
CA LYS A 108 -2.15 -22.43 -4.90
C LYS A 108 -2.53 -22.67 -3.44
N LYS A 109 -1.63 -22.30 -2.53
CA LYS A 109 -1.90 -22.34 -1.08
C LYS A 109 -1.71 -20.94 -0.48
N PRO A 110 -2.67 -20.45 0.31
CA PRO A 110 -2.50 -19.18 1.00
C PRO A 110 -1.42 -19.29 2.08
N LEU A 111 -0.60 -18.26 2.18
CA LEU A 111 0.40 -18.05 3.23
C LEU A 111 0.17 -16.68 3.86
N LEU A 112 0.32 -16.59 5.17
CA LEU A 112 0.54 -15.32 5.86
C LEU A 112 2.01 -15.25 6.25
N ILE A 113 2.75 -14.31 5.65
CA ILE A 113 4.17 -14.11 5.89
C ILE A 113 4.34 -12.79 6.66
N LEU A 114 4.90 -12.85 7.85
CA LEU A 114 5.14 -11.72 8.73
C LEU A 114 6.61 -11.32 8.75
N ALA A 115 6.91 -10.15 9.31
CA ALA A 115 8.27 -9.68 9.49
C ALA A 115 9.05 -10.60 10.43
N GLN A 116 10.37 -10.69 10.24
CA GLN A 116 11.25 -11.53 11.06
C GLN A 116 11.44 -10.98 12.46
N HIS A 117 11.46 -9.65 12.60
CA HIS A 117 11.83 -8.98 13.84
C HIS A 117 10.72 -8.07 14.35
N THR A 118 10.63 -7.96 15.67
CA THR A 118 9.78 -6.96 16.34
C THR A 118 10.28 -5.55 16.01
N PRO A 119 9.39 -4.60 15.71
CA PRO A 119 9.77 -3.20 15.46
C PRO A 119 10.55 -2.60 16.63
N LYS A 120 11.62 -1.89 16.32
CA LYS A 120 12.39 -1.13 17.32
C LYS A 120 11.59 0.10 17.74
N LEU A 121 11.55 0.37 19.05
CA LEU A 121 10.99 1.60 19.57
C LEU A 121 12.06 2.69 19.56
N LEU A 122 11.74 3.85 18.99
CA LEU A 122 12.59 5.03 18.95
C LEU A 122 11.90 6.18 19.69
N SER A 123 12.69 7.10 20.19
CA SER A 123 12.26 8.38 20.72
C SER A 123 12.66 9.53 19.78
N TYR A 124 12.38 10.76 20.18
CA TYR A 124 12.78 11.95 19.45
C TYR A 124 13.41 13.00 20.36
N ARG A 125 14.16 13.90 19.75
CA ARG A 125 14.65 15.13 20.40
C ARG A 125 14.32 16.32 19.51
N ILE A 126 13.67 17.33 20.08
CA ILE A 126 13.39 18.59 19.41
C ILE A 126 14.69 19.37 19.29
N LEU A 127 14.99 19.85 18.10
CA LEU A 127 16.10 20.76 17.82
C LEU A 127 15.60 22.20 17.75
N ASN A 128 14.51 22.43 17.03
CA ASN A 128 13.87 23.72 16.86
C ASN A 128 12.35 23.59 16.78
N GLU A 129 11.68 24.69 17.06
CA GLU A 129 10.23 24.87 16.92
C GLU A 129 9.99 26.08 16.04
N TYR A 130 9.14 25.95 15.02
CA TYR A 130 8.77 27.03 14.13
C TYR A 130 7.26 27.23 14.14
N PRO A 131 6.78 28.48 13.89
CA PRO A 131 5.35 28.72 13.72
C PRO A 131 4.77 27.91 12.57
N HIS A 132 3.52 27.48 12.74
CA HIS A 132 2.74 26.82 11.72
C HIS A 132 1.31 27.35 11.73
N ASP A 133 0.68 27.38 10.58
CA ASP A 133 -0.66 27.91 10.40
C ASP A 133 -1.71 27.02 11.09
N LYS A 134 -2.38 27.57 12.10
CA LYS A 134 -3.43 26.88 12.87
C LYS A 134 -4.65 26.50 12.04
N GLU A 135 -4.84 27.12 10.88
CA GLU A 135 -5.93 26.79 9.97
C GLU A 135 -5.56 25.68 8.98
N ALA A 136 -4.28 25.28 8.97
CA ALA A 136 -3.82 24.20 8.10
C ALA A 136 -4.19 22.82 8.66
N TYR A 137 -5.17 22.19 8.05
CA TYR A 137 -5.48 20.77 8.30
C TYR A 137 -4.52 19.89 7.47
N THR A 138 -3.27 19.77 7.93
CA THR A 138 -2.17 19.16 7.18
C THR A 138 -2.44 17.72 6.80
N GLN A 139 -2.27 17.39 5.51
CA GLN A 139 -2.49 16.06 4.95
C GLN A 139 -1.31 15.56 4.11
N GLY A 140 -0.41 16.44 3.70
CA GLY A 140 0.82 16.10 2.98
C GLY A 140 1.85 17.18 3.18
N LEU A 141 3.13 16.79 3.28
CA LEU A 141 4.22 17.72 3.60
C LEU A 141 5.52 17.21 2.98
N GLU A 142 6.22 18.04 2.19
CA GLU A 142 7.53 17.68 1.62
C GLU A 142 8.38 18.90 1.33
N PHE A 143 9.70 18.81 1.53
CA PHE A 143 10.65 19.87 1.22
C PHE A 143 11.08 19.93 -0.25
N ILE A 144 11.18 21.15 -0.77
CA ILE A 144 11.96 21.50 -1.97
C ILE A 144 13.00 22.54 -1.54
N GLY A 145 14.24 22.13 -1.30
CA GLY A 145 15.22 23.01 -0.64
C GLY A 145 14.70 23.43 0.74
N ASP A 146 14.61 24.74 0.99
CA ASP A 146 14.08 25.30 2.25
C ASP A 146 12.56 25.57 2.18
N THR A 147 11.90 25.23 1.09
CA THR A 147 10.46 25.45 0.89
C THR A 147 9.68 24.18 1.18
N LEU A 148 8.68 24.25 2.02
CA LEU A 148 7.68 23.20 2.20
C LEU A 148 6.57 23.31 1.14
N VAL A 149 6.27 22.20 0.51
CA VAL A 149 5.01 21.96 -0.19
C VAL A 149 4.09 21.30 0.81
N GLU A 150 2.94 21.90 1.04
CA GLU A 150 1.94 21.41 2.00
C GLU A 150 0.59 21.29 1.35
N SER A 151 -0.03 20.13 1.51
CA SER A 151 -1.42 19.84 1.17
C SER A 151 -2.27 19.90 2.42
N THR A 152 -3.38 20.62 2.37
CA THR A 152 -4.35 20.70 3.46
C THR A 152 -5.67 20.05 3.08
N GLY A 153 -6.33 19.46 4.08
CA GLY A 153 -7.66 18.84 3.95
C GLY A 153 -8.80 19.77 4.31
N GLN A 154 -9.97 19.20 4.47
CA GLN A 154 -11.30 19.79 4.74
C GLN A 154 -12.00 20.29 3.47
N TYR A 155 -13.23 19.81 3.27
CA TYR A 155 -14.09 20.31 2.19
C TYR A 155 -14.27 21.81 2.27
N LYS A 156 -14.19 22.51 1.13
CA LYS A 156 -14.25 23.97 0.99
C LYS A 156 -13.04 24.75 1.52
N GLN A 157 -12.09 24.08 2.20
CA GLN A 157 -10.92 24.71 2.80
C GLN A 157 -9.60 24.12 2.33
N SER A 158 -9.63 22.98 1.62
CA SER A 158 -8.46 22.31 1.10
C SER A 158 -7.65 23.19 0.16
N SER A 159 -6.32 23.08 0.27
CA SER A 159 -5.39 23.82 -0.59
C SER A 159 -4.11 23.02 -0.84
N ILE A 160 -3.34 23.50 -1.81
CA ILE A 160 -1.92 23.17 -1.98
C ILE A 160 -1.13 24.46 -1.87
N ARG A 161 -0.08 24.49 -1.03
CA ARG A 161 0.67 25.69 -0.77
C ARG A 161 2.18 25.45 -0.74
N LYS A 162 2.94 26.53 -0.97
CA LYS A 162 4.40 26.61 -0.79
C LYS A 162 4.72 27.67 0.22
N TRP A 163 5.52 27.33 1.20
CA TRP A 163 5.92 28.26 2.24
C TRP A 163 7.29 27.89 2.84
N ASN A 164 7.92 28.82 3.51
CA ASN A 164 9.21 28.61 4.15
C ASN A 164 9.03 28.61 5.68
N PRO A 165 9.33 27.50 6.37
CA PRO A 165 9.16 27.42 7.82
C PRO A 165 10.16 28.29 8.59
N PHE A 166 11.29 28.67 7.98
CA PHE A 166 12.32 29.48 8.63
C PHE A 166 12.04 30.98 8.58
N THR A 167 11.28 31.46 7.60
CA THR A 167 10.93 32.86 7.40
C THR A 167 9.43 33.15 7.56
N GLU A 168 8.61 32.10 7.71
CA GLU A 168 7.15 32.14 7.75
C GLU A 168 6.50 32.69 6.46
N GLU A 169 7.28 32.89 5.38
CA GLU A 169 6.78 33.44 4.13
C GLU A 169 5.96 32.40 3.36
N VAL A 170 4.74 32.73 3.00
CA VAL A 170 3.90 31.94 2.11
C VAL A 170 4.08 32.45 0.69
N TYR A 171 4.76 31.67 -0.15
CA TYR A 171 5.04 32.02 -1.54
C TYR A 171 3.82 31.87 -2.44
N GLN A 172 3.05 30.80 -2.22
CA GLN A 172 1.83 30.49 -2.99
C GLN A 172 0.85 29.70 -2.12
N ASN A 173 -0.44 29.95 -2.32
CA ASN A 173 -1.52 29.16 -1.75
C ASN A 173 -2.65 29.07 -2.77
N VAL A 174 -2.98 27.85 -3.23
CA VAL A 174 -3.98 27.58 -4.26
C VAL A 174 -5.08 26.71 -3.66
N PRO A 175 -6.29 27.25 -3.48
CA PRO A 175 -7.39 26.48 -2.96
C PRO A 175 -7.86 25.42 -3.96
N LEU A 176 -8.28 24.25 -3.48
CA LEU A 176 -9.00 23.26 -4.26
C LEU A 176 -10.46 23.69 -4.46
N GLN A 177 -11.10 23.12 -5.48
CA GLN A 177 -12.54 23.28 -5.60
C GLN A 177 -13.26 22.72 -4.36
N PRO A 178 -14.37 23.32 -3.93
CA PRO A 178 -15.06 22.98 -2.68
C PRO A 178 -15.50 21.53 -2.51
N ILE A 179 -15.57 20.79 -3.61
CA ILE A 179 -15.97 19.38 -3.66
C ILE A 179 -14.83 18.42 -3.34
N TYR A 180 -13.58 18.90 -3.30
CA TYR A 180 -12.42 18.06 -3.02
C TYR A 180 -11.95 18.20 -1.58
N PHE A 181 -11.57 17.07 -1.01
CA PHE A 181 -10.81 17.01 0.24
C PHE A 181 -9.36 16.68 -0.10
N GLY A 182 -8.45 17.65 0.04
CA GLY A 182 -7.01 17.46 -0.24
C GLY A 182 -6.38 16.49 0.76
N GLU A 183 -5.49 15.66 0.25
CA GLU A 183 -4.77 14.62 0.99
C GLU A 183 -3.28 14.69 0.70
N GLY A 184 -2.54 13.61 0.87
CA GLY A 184 -1.09 13.52 0.71
C GLY A 184 -0.56 14.20 -0.55
N ALA A 185 0.60 14.81 -0.45
CA ALA A 185 1.26 15.46 -1.57
C ALA A 185 2.74 15.11 -1.60
N THR A 186 3.33 15.09 -2.81
CA THR A 186 4.76 14.84 -3.00
C THR A 186 5.30 15.58 -4.22
N VAL A 187 6.62 15.77 -4.26
CA VAL A 187 7.31 16.49 -5.33
C VAL A 187 8.18 15.56 -6.15
N PHE A 188 7.65 15.07 -7.24
CA PHE A 188 8.29 14.04 -8.05
C PHE A 188 8.64 14.55 -9.46
N ARG A 189 9.91 14.44 -9.86
CA ARG A 189 10.43 14.82 -11.18
C ARG A 189 9.98 16.21 -11.62
N GLY A 190 10.09 17.18 -10.69
CA GLY A 190 9.73 18.57 -10.97
C GLY A 190 8.26 18.88 -11.09
N LYS A 191 7.40 17.94 -10.73
CA LYS A 191 5.95 18.10 -10.59
C LYS A 191 5.53 17.94 -9.14
N ILE A 192 4.45 18.59 -8.76
CA ILE A 192 3.81 18.41 -7.47
C ILE A 192 2.57 17.56 -7.67
N LEU A 193 2.44 16.49 -6.91
CA LEU A 193 1.30 15.61 -6.93
C LEU A 193 0.51 15.81 -5.63
N GLN A 194 -0.82 15.85 -5.73
CA GLN A 194 -1.71 15.92 -4.57
C GLN A 194 -2.85 14.92 -4.73
N LEU A 195 -3.12 14.15 -3.70
CA LEU A 195 -4.25 13.23 -3.64
C LEU A 195 -5.52 13.95 -3.17
N THR A 196 -6.66 13.30 -3.37
CA THR A 196 -7.93 13.61 -2.70
C THR A 196 -8.40 12.40 -1.90
N TRP A 197 -9.25 12.63 -0.91
CA TRP A 197 -9.70 11.57 0.00
C TRP A 197 -10.53 10.49 -0.74
N ARG A 198 -11.79 10.80 -1.06
CA ARG A 198 -12.77 9.85 -1.61
C ARG A 198 -13.17 10.12 -3.04
N GLU A 199 -12.69 11.20 -3.60
CA GLU A 199 -13.05 11.63 -4.95
C GLU A 199 -12.35 10.80 -6.03
N ASN A 200 -11.44 9.90 -5.62
CA ASN A 200 -10.71 8.97 -6.50
C ASN A 200 -9.94 9.69 -7.62
N ILE A 201 -9.43 10.89 -7.31
CA ILE A 201 -8.67 11.72 -8.24
C ILE A 201 -7.42 12.27 -7.56
N GLY A 202 -6.31 12.29 -8.30
CA GLY A 202 -5.10 13.02 -7.94
C GLY A 202 -4.82 14.13 -8.94
N PHE A 203 -4.24 15.22 -8.47
CA PHE A 203 -3.82 16.37 -9.26
C PHE A 203 -2.32 16.34 -9.46
N VAL A 204 -1.89 16.77 -10.63
CA VAL A 204 -0.49 17.02 -10.98
C VAL A 204 -0.35 18.50 -11.32
N TYR A 205 0.52 19.18 -10.61
CA TYR A 205 0.80 20.60 -10.76
C TYR A 205 2.19 20.83 -11.36
N ASP A 206 2.36 21.95 -12.05
CA ASP A 206 3.68 22.51 -12.34
C ASP A 206 4.24 23.25 -11.12
N GLN A 207 5.44 23.84 -11.29
CA GLN A 207 6.11 24.59 -10.22
C GLN A 207 5.39 25.89 -9.83
N GLN A 208 4.43 26.36 -10.62
CA GLN A 208 3.57 27.51 -10.34
C GLN A 208 2.22 27.14 -9.75
N LEU A 209 2.10 25.88 -9.25
CA LEU A 209 0.87 25.30 -8.71
C LEU A 209 -0.33 25.34 -9.67
N LYS A 210 -0.08 25.35 -10.98
CA LYS A 210 -1.11 25.20 -12.00
C LYS A 210 -1.33 23.72 -12.30
N VAL A 211 -2.58 23.27 -12.27
CA VAL A 211 -2.94 21.89 -12.65
C VAL A 211 -2.61 21.66 -14.12
N VAL A 212 -1.76 20.66 -14.38
CA VAL A 212 -1.36 20.24 -15.74
C VAL A 212 -1.94 18.90 -16.14
N LYS A 213 -2.34 18.07 -15.18
CA LYS A 213 -2.90 16.74 -15.40
C LYS A 213 -3.67 16.28 -14.17
N THR A 214 -4.58 15.36 -14.36
CA THR A 214 -5.20 14.57 -13.29
C THR A 214 -4.98 13.07 -13.53
N PHE A 215 -5.12 12.26 -12.48
CA PHE A 215 -5.08 10.81 -12.57
C PHE A 215 -6.12 10.20 -11.62
N ALA A 216 -6.63 9.03 -11.99
CA ALA A 216 -7.53 8.27 -11.13
C ALA A 216 -6.75 7.21 -10.36
N TYR A 217 -7.25 6.82 -9.18
CA TYR A 217 -6.74 5.67 -8.45
C TYR A 217 -7.12 4.37 -9.18
N GLY A 218 -6.64 3.24 -8.71
CA GLY A 218 -6.96 1.93 -9.30
C GLY A 218 -7.90 1.13 -8.42
N LYS A 219 -7.31 0.33 -7.54
CA LYS A 219 -8.03 -0.58 -6.63
C LYS A 219 -8.36 0.05 -5.29
N SER A 220 -7.56 1.01 -4.85
CA SER A 220 -7.81 1.74 -3.60
C SER A 220 -9.08 2.59 -3.69
N LYS A 221 -9.71 2.83 -2.55
CA LYS A 221 -10.95 3.62 -2.46
C LYS A 221 -10.72 5.04 -1.98
N GLU A 222 -9.61 5.27 -1.31
CA GLU A 222 -9.24 6.54 -0.70
C GLU A 222 -7.78 6.88 -1.03
N GLY A 223 -7.45 8.15 -1.03
CA GLY A 223 -6.07 8.62 -1.03
C GLY A 223 -5.77 9.22 0.32
N TRP A 224 -4.64 8.86 0.95
CA TRP A 224 -4.19 9.39 2.22
C TRP A 224 -2.79 10.01 2.06
N GLY A 225 -1.71 9.32 2.38
CA GLY A 225 -0.36 9.81 2.22
C GLY A 225 0.24 9.51 0.85
N LEU A 226 1.27 10.26 0.47
CA LEU A 226 1.99 10.10 -0.79
C LEU A 226 3.45 10.49 -0.62
N CYS A 227 4.37 9.61 -0.99
CA CYS A 227 5.81 9.91 -1.04
C CYS A 227 6.48 9.20 -2.21
N HIS A 228 7.80 9.41 -2.41
CA HIS A 228 8.57 8.77 -3.48
C HIS A 228 10.01 8.47 -3.04
N ASN A 229 10.67 7.51 -3.70
CA ASN A 229 12.07 7.15 -3.42
C ASN A 229 13.11 8.03 -4.13
N GLY A 230 12.71 9.10 -4.78
CA GLY A 230 13.56 9.99 -5.55
C GLY A 230 13.88 9.53 -6.97
N THR A 231 13.61 8.29 -7.33
CA THR A 231 13.98 7.68 -8.63
C THR A 231 12.80 7.22 -9.46
N ASP A 232 12.17 6.14 -9.07
CA ASP A 232 11.21 5.41 -9.91
C ASP A 232 9.96 4.89 -9.19
N LYS A 233 9.92 4.93 -7.85
CA LYS A 233 8.79 4.42 -7.07
C LYS A 233 8.06 5.54 -6.35
N LEU A 234 6.75 5.55 -6.50
CA LEU A 234 5.84 6.36 -5.69
C LEU A 234 5.02 5.42 -4.80
N TYR A 235 4.76 5.86 -3.57
CA TYR A 235 4.07 5.12 -2.54
C TYR A 235 2.86 5.91 -2.06
N LYS A 236 1.69 5.26 -2.04
CA LYS A 236 0.42 5.85 -1.62
C LYS A 236 -0.22 5.02 -0.53
N SER A 237 -0.60 5.62 0.57
CA SER A 237 -1.44 4.99 1.60
C SER A 237 -2.93 5.23 1.31
N ASP A 238 -3.79 4.40 1.93
CA ASP A 238 -5.26 4.49 1.85
C ASP A 238 -5.95 4.08 3.16
N GLY A 239 -5.18 4.03 4.27
CA GLY A 239 -5.66 3.61 5.59
C GLY A 239 -5.82 2.10 5.78
N THR A 240 -5.75 1.29 4.73
CA THR A 240 -5.75 -0.19 4.82
C THR A 240 -4.36 -0.70 5.25
N GLU A 241 -4.19 -2.02 5.24
CA GLU A 241 -2.87 -2.64 5.45
C GLU A 241 -1.91 -2.43 4.27
N LYS A 242 -2.30 -1.70 3.22
CA LYS A 242 -1.51 -1.55 2.00
C LYS A 242 -0.85 -0.20 1.86
N ILE A 243 0.35 -0.23 1.31
CA ILE A 243 0.99 0.90 0.64
C ILE A 243 1.01 0.56 -0.85
N TRP A 244 0.31 1.32 -1.65
CA TRP A 244 0.23 1.14 -3.10
C TRP A 244 1.46 1.69 -3.79
N LEU A 245 1.99 0.93 -4.74
CA LEU A 245 3.04 1.39 -5.64
C LEU A 245 2.38 1.96 -6.90
N LEU A 246 2.76 3.19 -7.24
CA LEU A 246 2.24 3.87 -8.42
C LEU A 246 3.28 3.87 -9.53
N HIS A 247 2.81 3.74 -10.76
CA HIS A 247 3.65 3.87 -11.96
C HIS A 247 4.14 5.33 -12.09
N PRO A 248 5.45 5.59 -12.28
CA PRO A 248 6.02 6.93 -12.20
C PRO A 248 5.58 7.92 -13.30
N GLU A 249 5.00 7.43 -14.40
CA GLU A 249 4.54 8.26 -15.52
C GLU A 249 3.01 8.43 -15.53
N THR A 250 2.28 7.35 -15.27
CA THR A 250 0.82 7.33 -15.35
C THR A 250 0.15 7.56 -14.01
N PHE A 251 0.85 7.31 -12.91
CA PHE A 251 0.39 7.32 -11.51
C PHE A 251 -0.69 6.26 -11.21
N ALA A 252 -0.87 5.31 -12.12
CA ALA A 252 -1.75 4.17 -11.89
C ALA A 252 -1.15 3.23 -10.85
N GLU A 253 -2.00 2.65 -10.01
CA GLU A 253 -1.61 1.62 -9.05
C GLU A 253 -1.20 0.35 -9.78
N ILE A 254 0.06 -0.08 -9.61
CA ILE A 254 0.64 -1.25 -10.26
C ILE A 254 0.80 -2.44 -9.33
N ASP A 255 1.10 -2.19 -8.05
CA ASP A 255 1.31 -3.20 -7.01
C ASP A 255 1.04 -2.64 -5.63
N SER A 256 1.27 -3.41 -4.58
CA SER A 256 1.17 -2.95 -3.19
C SER A 256 2.05 -3.75 -2.25
N LEU A 257 2.59 -3.08 -1.24
CA LEU A 257 3.17 -3.69 -0.04
C LEU A 257 2.06 -3.90 0.99
N GLN A 258 2.20 -4.91 1.84
CA GLN A 258 1.33 -5.06 3.02
C GLN A 258 2.15 -4.79 4.28
N LEU A 259 1.66 -3.90 5.12
CA LEU A 259 2.33 -3.49 6.35
C LEU A 259 2.22 -4.60 7.39
N CYS A 260 3.38 -5.09 7.83
CA CYS A 260 3.47 -6.18 8.79
C CYS A 260 4.47 -5.89 9.91
N THR A 261 4.12 -6.31 11.11
CA THR A 261 5.08 -6.56 12.19
C THR A 261 5.41 -8.07 12.24
N ASP A 262 6.15 -8.48 13.22
CA ASP A 262 6.39 -9.90 13.58
C ASP A 262 5.12 -10.59 14.14
N LYS A 263 4.03 -9.86 14.38
CA LYS A 263 2.83 -10.40 15.03
C LYS A 263 1.58 -10.32 14.17
N SER A 264 1.49 -9.33 13.29
CA SER A 264 0.26 -9.10 12.51
C SER A 264 0.45 -8.14 11.36
N LEU A 265 -0.55 -8.12 10.47
CA LEU A 265 -0.78 -7.00 9.54
C LEU A 265 -1.14 -5.74 10.31
N TYR A 266 -0.78 -4.58 9.77
CA TYR A 266 -1.02 -3.29 10.38
C TYR A 266 -1.75 -2.35 9.41
N THR A 267 -2.60 -1.47 9.94
CA THR A 267 -3.43 -0.51 9.18
C THR A 267 -3.16 0.91 9.63
N TYR A 268 -3.83 1.87 8.98
CA TYR A 268 -3.82 3.28 9.36
C TYR A 268 -2.50 4.02 9.13
N ALA A 269 -1.65 3.56 8.18
CA ALA A 269 -0.62 4.43 7.63
C ALA A 269 -1.32 5.61 6.95
N ASN A 270 -0.94 6.83 7.35
CA ASN A 270 -1.53 8.07 6.86
C ASN A 270 -0.50 8.83 6.01
N GLU A 271 -0.14 10.03 6.39
CA GLU A 271 0.84 10.84 5.69
C GLU A 271 2.19 10.12 5.63
N LEU A 272 2.89 10.22 4.50
CA LEU A 272 4.08 9.46 4.15
C LEU A 272 5.24 10.36 3.77
N GLU A 273 6.44 10.03 4.25
CA GLU A 273 7.70 10.60 3.84
C GLU A 273 8.74 9.52 3.54
N PHE A 274 9.56 9.72 2.50
CA PHE A 274 10.66 8.81 2.17
C PHE A 274 12.01 9.45 2.50
N ALA A 275 12.70 8.87 3.46
CA ALA A 275 14.03 9.33 3.86
C ALA A 275 14.95 8.16 4.21
N ASN A 276 16.24 8.28 3.93
CA ASN A 276 17.26 7.31 4.33
C ASN A 276 16.93 5.85 3.93
N GLY A 277 16.29 5.67 2.77
CA GLY A 277 15.92 4.34 2.25
C GLY A 277 14.73 3.68 2.97
N LYS A 278 13.94 4.43 3.74
CA LYS A 278 12.75 3.96 4.46
C LYS A 278 11.55 4.87 4.19
N ILE A 279 10.35 4.31 4.33
CA ILE A 279 9.12 5.07 4.37
C ILE A 279 8.79 5.35 5.84
N TYR A 280 8.58 6.62 6.17
CA TYR A 280 8.06 7.08 7.45
C TYR A 280 6.58 7.38 7.28
N ALA A 281 5.74 6.85 8.16
CA ALA A 281 4.30 7.00 8.05
C ALA A 281 3.68 7.43 9.36
N ASN A 282 2.91 8.51 9.37
CA ASN A 282 2.03 8.81 10.50
C ASN A 282 1.04 7.66 10.70
N THR A 283 0.80 7.27 11.94
CA THR A 283 -0.25 6.32 12.28
C THR A 283 -1.52 7.09 12.67
N PHE A 284 -2.57 6.99 11.87
CA PHE A 284 -3.82 7.73 12.14
C PHE A 284 -4.36 7.44 13.56
N LEU A 285 -4.74 8.48 14.26
CA LEU A 285 -5.21 8.47 15.67
C LEU A 285 -4.17 7.98 16.68
N LYS A 286 -2.88 7.94 16.33
CA LYS A 286 -1.80 7.57 17.25
C LYS A 286 -0.66 8.59 17.17
N ASP A 287 0.03 8.78 18.29
CA ASP A 287 1.24 9.61 18.37
C ASP A 287 2.49 8.79 18.05
N GLY A 288 2.46 8.09 16.93
CA GLY A 288 3.52 7.21 16.49
C GLY A 288 3.78 7.31 14.99
N ILE A 289 5.06 7.25 14.61
CA ILE A 289 5.51 7.21 13.22
C ILE A 289 6.11 5.84 12.95
N MET A 290 5.54 5.11 11.99
CA MET A 290 6.08 3.84 11.53
C MET A 290 7.30 4.07 10.65
N ILE A 291 8.33 3.24 10.79
CA ILE A 291 9.47 3.14 9.88
C ILE A 291 9.32 1.83 9.12
N ILE A 292 9.08 1.95 7.82
CA ILE A 292 8.67 0.84 6.96
C ILE A 292 9.77 0.54 5.95
N ASN A 293 10.07 -0.75 5.77
CA ASN A 293 10.95 -1.22 4.70
C ASN A 293 10.20 -1.18 3.35
N PRO A 294 10.64 -0.36 2.37
CA PRO A 294 9.96 -0.20 1.09
C PRO A 294 10.07 -1.41 0.17
N GLU A 295 10.93 -2.39 0.49
CA GLU A 295 11.12 -3.57 -0.36
C GLU A 295 10.14 -4.70 -0.01
N ASN A 296 9.61 -4.72 1.23
CA ASN A 296 8.77 -5.85 1.64
C ASN A 296 7.56 -5.49 2.52
N GLY A 297 7.47 -4.25 3.03
CA GLY A 297 6.38 -3.79 3.90
C GLY A 297 6.59 -4.08 5.40
N ALA A 298 7.77 -4.56 5.81
CA ALA A 298 8.07 -4.75 7.23
C ALA A 298 8.08 -3.41 7.98
N ILE A 299 7.36 -3.31 9.08
CA ILE A 299 7.50 -2.22 10.03
C ILE A 299 8.71 -2.56 10.91
N GLU A 300 9.83 -1.87 10.65
CA GLU A 300 11.11 -2.12 11.34
C GLU A 300 11.28 -1.29 12.61
N GLY A 301 10.53 -0.19 12.72
CA GLY A 301 10.59 0.69 13.86
C GLY A 301 9.32 1.52 14.04
N VAL A 302 9.18 2.08 15.22
CA VAL A 302 8.14 3.05 15.57
C VAL A 302 8.78 4.15 16.39
N VAL A 303 8.62 5.39 15.96
CA VAL A 303 9.03 6.57 16.73
C VAL A 303 7.86 6.99 17.60
N ASP A 304 8.06 7.00 18.91
CA ASP A 304 7.10 7.52 19.87
C ASP A 304 7.24 9.04 19.95
N VAL A 305 6.25 9.76 19.43
CA VAL A 305 6.23 11.23 19.41
C VAL A 305 5.20 11.83 20.36
N ARG A 306 4.76 11.06 21.35
CA ARG A 306 3.89 11.56 22.43
C ARG A 306 4.50 12.78 23.09
N GLY A 307 3.64 13.76 23.42
CA GLY A 307 4.04 15.03 24.03
C GLY A 307 4.31 16.16 23.03
N LEU A 308 4.44 15.92 21.72
CA LEU A 308 4.53 17.02 20.74
C LEU A 308 3.24 17.84 20.70
N LYS A 309 2.08 17.19 20.67
CA LYS A 309 0.77 17.85 20.69
C LYS A 309 0.55 18.71 21.94
N ASP A 310 1.23 18.41 23.04
CA ASP A 310 1.13 19.20 24.27
C ASP A 310 1.87 20.54 24.21
N LYS A 311 2.74 20.72 23.21
CA LYS A 311 3.57 21.92 23.01
C LYS A 311 2.95 22.92 22.04
N VAL A 312 1.83 22.59 21.40
CA VAL A 312 1.12 23.51 20.51
C VAL A 312 0.03 24.27 21.27
N GLU A 313 -0.40 25.40 20.69
CA GLU A 313 -1.52 26.18 21.23
C GLU A 313 -2.77 25.30 21.31
N LYS A 314 -3.43 25.31 22.44
CA LYS A 314 -4.67 24.54 22.65
C LYS A 314 -5.86 25.33 22.09
N THR A 315 -6.34 24.92 20.93
CA THR A 315 -7.57 25.45 20.31
C THR A 315 -8.60 24.33 20.18
N PRO A 316 -9.90 24.65 20.01
CA PRO A 316 -10.93 23.62 19.77
C PRO A 316 -10.67 22.75 18.53
N ASP A 317 -9.96 23.28 17.56
CA ASP A 317 -9.74 22.65 16.24
C ASP A 317 -8.45 21.81 16.17
N VAL A 318 -7.58 21.87 17.19
CA VAL A 318 -6.34 21.08 17.26
C VAL A 318 -6.66 19.59 17.20
N ASP A 319 -6.21 18.93 16.11
CA ASP A 319 -6.51 17.54 15.83
C ASP A 319 -5.23 16.67 15.90
N VAL A 320 -5.18 15.54 15.25
CA VAL A 320 -4.15 14.53 15.36
C VAL A 320 -2.83 14.94 14.70
N LEU A 321 -1.76 14.29 15.15
CA LEU A 321 -0.47 14.25 14.47
C LEU A 321 -0.65 13.87 13.01
N ASN A 322 -0.16 14.69 12.09
CA ASN A 322 -0.07 14.40 10.66
C ASN A 322 0.83 15.40 9.94
N GLY A 323 1.75 14.91 9.12
CA GLY A 323 2.74 15.69 8.41
C GLY A 323 4.16 15.39 8.88
N ILE A 324 4.93 14.75 8.01
CA ILE A 324 6.36 14.45 8.17
C ILE A 324 7.08 14.95 6.92
N ALA A 325 8.13 15.74 7.08
CA ALA A 325 9.01 16.11 5.98
C ALA A 325 10.46 15.95 6.39
N TYR A 326 11.28 15.38 5.53
CA TYR A 326 12.73 15.25 5.75
C TYR A 326 13.49 16.36 5.03
N HIS A 327 14.31 17.08 5.79
CA HIS A 327 15.15 18.12 5.21
C HIS A 327 16.52 17.53 4.82
N PRO A 328 16.83 17.35 3.53
CA PRO A 328 17.98 16.57 3.10
C PRO A 328 19.34 17.19 3.43
N ILE A 329 19.42 18.53 3.54
CA ILE A 329 20.67 19.24 3.88
C ILE A 329 20.90 19.24 5.40
N ARG A 330 19.83 19.38 6.20
CA ARG A 330 19.92 19.41 7.67
C ARG A 330 19.95 18.02 8.28
N HIS A 331 19.56 17.01 7.53
CA HIS A 331 19.41 15.62 7.98
C HIS A 331 18.47 15.49 9.19
N THR A 332 17.40 16.27 9.20
CA THR A 332 16.40 16.34 10.27
C THR A 332 14.99 16.13 9.73
N PHE A 333 14.07 15.71 10.60
CA PHE A 333 12.66 15.60 10.28
C PHE A 333 11.90 16.82 10.81
N PHE A 334 10.90 17.23 10.05
CA PHE A 334 9.94 18.25 10.46
C PHE A 334 8.58 17.58 10.65
N ILE A 335 7.99 17.75 11.82
CA ILE A 335 6.75 17.07 12.22
C ILE A 335 5.74 18.12 12.68
N THR A 336 4.52 17.98 12.17
CA THR A 336 3.39 18.80 12.58
C THR A 336 2.13 17.96 12.78
N GLY A 337 0.99 18.60 12.89
CA GLY A 337 -0.33 17.96 12.97
C GLY A 337 -1.42 18.86 12.42
N LYS A 338 -2.60 18.28 12.30
CA LYS A 338 -3.79 18.96 11.79
C LYS A 338 -4.18 20.12 12.73
N ASN A 339 -4.18 21.33 12.19
CA ASN A 339 -4.44 22.57 12.93
C ASN A 339 -3.45 22.84 14.09
N TRP A 340 -2.22 22.37 13.98
CA TRP A 340 -1.18 22.66 14.95
C TRP A 340 -0.59 24.05 14.70
N SER A 341 -0.29 24.77 15.78
CA SER A 341 0.34 26.10 15.73
C SER A 341 1.86 26.05 15.54
N LYS A 342 2.45 24.84 15.49
CA LYS A 342 3.90 24.65 15.37
C LYS A 342 4.23 23.47 14.48
N ILE A 343 5.38 23.58 13.81
CA ILE A 343 6.12 22.50 13.20
C ILE A 343 7.44 22.32 13.96
N PHE A 344 7.80 21.08 14.27
CA PHE A 344 8.94 20.72 15.10
C PHE A 344 10.05 20.11 14.24
N GLU A 345 11.23 20.68 14.27
CA GLU A 345 12.45 20.07 13.73
C GLU A 345 13.00 19.10 14.76
N VAL A 346 13.13 17.83 14.39
CA VAL A 346 13.51 16.75 15.30
C VAL A 346 14.54 15.81 14.69
N VAL A 347 15.24 15.08 15.56
CA VAL A 347 16.00 13.87 15.23
C VAL A 347 15.42 12.68 15.98
N PHE A 348 15.42 11.52 15.33
CA PHE A 348 15.00 10.28 15.95
C PHE A 348 16.18 9.59 16.63
N LEU A 349 15.96 9.06 17.82
CA LEU A 349 16.97 8.47 18.67
C LEU A 349 16.57 7.03 19.05
N PRO A 350 17.52 6.09 19.11
CA PRO A 350 17.24 4.80 19.74
C PRO A 350 16.73 5.02 21.17
N ASN A 351 15.82 4.18 21.62
CA ASN A 351 15.52 4.08 23.05
C ASN A 351 16.61 3.20 23.68
N ASP A 352 17.26 3.73 24.70
CA ASP A 352 18.24 3.01 25.53
C ASP A 352 17.58 1.84 26.30
#